data_efe28fa3ad0b133ca3153ba568919391
#
_entry.id   efe28fa3ad0b133ca3153ba568919391
#
_cell.length_a   1.000
_cell.length_b   1.000
_cell.length_c   1.000
_cell.angle_alpha   90.00
_cell.angle_beta   90.00
_cell.angle_gamma   90.00
#
_symmetry.space_group_name_H-M   'P 1'
#
loop_
_entity.id
_entity.type
_entity.pdbx_description
1 polymer ?
#
loop_
_entity_poly.entity_id
_entity_poly.type
_entity_poly.pdbx_seq_one_letter_code
_entity_poly.pdbx_strand_id
1 'polypeptide(L)'
;ESAILSTKIIKLIGKTNPSGFAYELFLDEKGEKISKSKGNGITIDQWLEYASPESLSLYMYQNPKRAKKLYKQIVPKAVDEYLDCIEKAKSQKELQLLMNPVWHVHNSKVPKENMIMSFSMLLNLVETSNADSRELLWKFIKKYKSNISEKEHPIFDKLVGYAIKYFKDVIK
;
A
#
# COMPACT_ATOMS: atom_id res chain seq x y z
N GLU A 1 -29.63 5.29 0.13
CA GLU A 1 -30.76 6.14 -0.26
C GLU A 1 -30.38 7.19 -1.34
N SER A 2 -29.33 7.99 -1.15
CA SER A 2 -28.90 9.03 -2.11
C SER A 2 -28.58 8.49 -3.51
N ALA A 3 -27.94 7.34 -3.65
CA ALA A 3 -27.65 6.72 -4.95
C ALA A 3 -28.94 6.34 -5.71
N ILE A 4 -29.95 5.85 -5.01
CA ILE A 4 -31.25 5.50 -5.61
C ILE A 4 -31.97 6.75 -6.09
N LEU A 5 -31.96 7.82 -5.29
CA LEU A 5 -32.56 9.10 -5.65
C LEU A 5 -31.84 9.72 -6.85
N SER A 6 -30.51 9.75 -6.84
CA SER A 6 -29.70 10.25 -7.97
C SER A 6 -30.01 9.48 -9.27
N THR A 7 -30.14 8.15 -9.18
CA THR A 7 -30.53 7.30 -10.33
C THR A 7 -31.90 7.69 -10.89
N LYS A 8 -32.89 7.95 -10.03
CA LYS A 8 -34.23 8.40 -10.46
C LYS A 8 -34.17 9.75 -11.17
N ILE A 9 -33.42 10.71 -10.61
CA ILE A 9 -33.26 12.05 -11.20
C ILE A 9 -32.61 11.97 -12.58
N ILE A 10 -31.50 11.21 -12.69
CA ILE A 10 -30.79 11.04 -13.98
C ILE A 10 -31.70 10.44 -15.05
N LYS A 11 -32.51 9.45 -14.71
CA LYS A 11 -33.50 8.86 -15.64
C LYS A 11 -34.54 9.88 -16.07
N LEU A 12 -35.06 10.71 -15.16
CA LEU A 12 -36.08 11.73 -15.48
C LEU A 12 -35.56 12.79 -16.46
N ILE A 13 -34.25 13.10 -16.40
CA ILE A 13 -33.61 14.03 -17.37
C ILE A 13 -33.11 13.33 -18.63
N GLY A 14 -33.51 12.06 -18.87
CA GLY A 14 -33.21 11.33 -20.10
C GLY A 14 -31.75 10.89 -20.26
N LYS A 15 -30.99 10.77 -19.16
CA LYS A 15 -29.59 10.34 -19.19
C LYS A 15 -29.41 8.92 -18.66
N THR A 16 -28.33 8.28 -19.07
CA THR A 16 -27.92 6.96 -18.59
C THR A 16 -27.29 7.06 -17.20
N ASN A 17 -27.62 6.12 -16.33
CA ASN A 17 -27.07 6.09 -14.99
C ASN A 17 -25.58 5.73 -15.01
N PRO A 18 -24.72 6.43 -14.26
CA PRO A 18 -23.31 6.04 -14.13
C PRO A 18 -23.18 4.68 -13.47
N SER A 19 -22.21 3.90 -13.93
CA SER A 19 -21.83 2.66 -13.26
C SER A 19 -21.23 2.96 -11.89
N GLY A 20 -21.57 2.17 -10.90
CA GLY A 20 -21.07 2.36 -9.54
C GLY A 20 -21.17 1.08 -8.71
N PHE A 21 -20.45 1.06 -7.61
CA PHE A 21 -20.54 -0.02 -6.61
C PHE A 21 -20.49 0.58 -5.20
N ALA A 22 -21.08 -0.13 -4.26
CA ALA A 22 -21.01 0.22 -2.86
C ALA A 22 -19.72 -0.33 -2.25
N TYR A 23 -19.05 0.48 -1.42
CA TYR A 23 -17.91 0.08 -0.61
C TYR A 23 -18.19 0.31 0.88
N GLU A 24 -17.50 -0.46 1.71
CA GLU A 24 -17.67 -0.40 3.16
C GLU A 24 -16.85 0.72 3.80
N LEU A 25 -17.13 0.97 5.06
CA LEU A 25 -16.50 2.03 5.85
C LEU A 25 -15.03 1.72 6.13
N PHE A 26 -14.26 2.79 6.30
CA PHE A 26 -12.94 2.71 6.93
C PHE A 26 -13.08 2.93 8.42
N LEU A 27 -12.38 2.07 9.17
CA LEU A 27 -12.40 2.01 10.63
C LEU A 27 -11.04 2.39 11.19
N ASP A 28 -11.01 2.94 12.36
CA ASP A 28 -9.78 3.18 13.11
C ASP A 28 -9.24 1.89 13.75
N GLU A 29 -8.20 2.00 14.55
CA GLU A 29 -7.58 0.89 15.25
C GLU A 29 -8.58 0.16 16.17
N LYS A 30 -9.48 0.90 16.82
CA LYS A 30 -10.50 0.37 17.74
C LYS A 30 -11.71 -0.22 17.02
N GLY A 31 -11.82 -0.04 15.71
CA GLY A 31 -12.97 -0.48 14.91
C GLY A 31 -14.10 0.55 14.85
N GLU A 32 -13.84 1.80 15.24
CA GLU A 32 -14.79 2.90 15.11
C GLU A 32 -14.67 3.53 13.71
N LYS A 33 -15.76 4.11 13.23
CA LYS A 33 -15.77 4.83 11.95
C LYS A 33 -14.79 6.00 11.98
N ILE A 34 -13.92 6.07 10.96
CA ILE A 34 -13.02 7.19 10.78
C ILE A 34 -13.82 8.46 10.48
N SER A 35 -13.46 9.53 11.17
CA SER A 35 -14.05 10.86 11.00
C SER A 35 -12.96 11.93 10.98
N LYS A 36 -13.07 12.87 10.03
CA LYS A 36 -12.15 14.02 9.95
C LYS A 36 -12.11 14.84 11.23
N SER A 37 -13.28 15.03 11.87
CA SER A 37 -13.39 15.80 13.11
C SER A 37 -12.76 15.10 14.33
N LYS A 38 -12.71 13.75 14.33
CA LYS A 38 -12.06 12.97 15.39
C LYS A 38 -10.55 12.80 15.15
N GLY A 39 -10.08 12.94 13.90
CA GLY A 39 -8.68 12.70 13.55
C GLY A 39 -8.17 11.29 13.84
N ASN A 40 -9.07 10.30 13.88
CA ASN A 40 -8.81 8.94 14.37
C ASN A 40 -8.36 7.96 13.28
N GLY A 41 -7.93 8.45 12.12
CA GLY A 41 -7.40 7.62 11.03
C GLY A 41 -6.11 8.17 10.47
N ILE A 42 -5.48 7.45 9.54
CA ILE A 42 -4.34 7.95 8.76
C ILE A 42 -4.86 8.69 7.52
N THR A 43 -4.29 9.85 7.22
CA THR A 43 -4.56 10.57 5.97
C THR A 43 -3.76 10.01 4.81
N ILE A 44 -4.14 10.37 3.56
CA ILE A 44 -3.37 10.00 2.37
C ILE A 44 -1.94 10.55 2.47
N ASP A 45 -1.78 11.81 2.84
CA ASP A 45 -0.46 12.44 2.97
C ASP A 45 0.42 11.72 3.99
N GLN A 46 -0.15 11.36 5.15
CA GLN A 46 0.56 10.57 6.16
C GLN A 46 0.92 9.17 5.65
N TRP A 47 0.06 8.53 4.84
CA TRP A 47 0.42 7.25 4.23
C TRP A 47 1.63 7.38 3.31
N LEU A 48 1.62 8.39 2.45
CA LEU A 48 2.68 8.65 1.47
C LEU A 48 4.03 9.01 2.10
N GLU A 49 4.04 9.38 3.36
CA GLU A 49 5.29 9.53 4.13
C GLU A 49 5.99 8.18 4.39
N TYR A 50 5.25 7.09 4.45
CA TYR A 50 5.74 5.77 4.88
C TYR A 50 5.65 4.68 3.82
N ALA A 51 4.93 4.92 2.72
CA ALA A 51 4.69 3.91 1.69
C ALA A 51 4.33 4.55 0.34
N SER A 52 4.40 3.76 -0.71
CA SER A 52 4.09 4.20 -2.07
C SER A 52 2.58 4.41 -2.29
N PRO A 53 2.19 5.29 -3.25
CA PRO A 53 0.78 5.46 -3.62
C PRO A 53 0.16 4.18 -4.19
N GLU A 54 0.96 3.32 -4.83
CA GLU A 54 0.50 2.05 -5.37
C GLU A 54 0.10 1.08 -4.26
N SER A 55 0.86 1.04 -3.14
CA SER A 55 0.51 0.23 -1.98
C SER A 55 -0.81 0.67 -1.34
N LEU A 56 -1.05 1.99 -1.25
CA LEU A 56 -2.32 2.53 -0.80
C LEU A 56 -3.45 2.17 -1.76
N SER A 57 -3.24 2.36 -3.06
CA SER A 57 -4.23 2.06 -4.09
C SER A 57 -4.64 0.59 -4.04
N LEU A 58 -3.68 -0.32 -3.90
CA LEU A 58 -3.95 -1.75 -3.76
C LEU A 58 -4.74 -2.02 -2.47
N TYR A 59 -4.32 -1.47 -1.35
CA TYR A 59 -5.02 -1.62 -0.07
C TYR A 59 -6.46 -1.13 -0.15
N MET A 60 -6.71 0.01 -0.79
CA MET A 60 -8.06 0.57 -0.97
C MET A 60 -8.92 -0.27 -1.91
N TYR A 61 -8.34 -0.79 -2.98
CA TYR A 61 -9.04 -1.56 -4.02
C TYR A 61 -9.40 -2.98 -3.59
N GLN A 62 -8.54 -3.65 -2.81
CA GLN A 62 -8.79 -5.00 -2.34
C GLN A 62 -10.06 -5.08 -1.47
N ASN A 63 -10.93 -6.05 -1.74
CA ASN A 63 -12.12 -6.34 -0.92
C ASN A 63 -12.97 -5.10 -0.56
N PRO A 64 -13.46 -4.30 -1.51
CA PRO A 64 -14.14 -3.04 -1.23
C PRO A 64 -15.45 -3.21 -0.44
N LYS A 65 -16.03 -4.41 -0.42
CA LYS A 65 -17.25 -4.76 0.33
C LYS A 65 -17.00 -5.17 1.79
N ARG A 66 -15.75 -5.07 2.27
CA ARG A 66 -15.41 -5.34 3.66
C ARG A 66 -14.89 -4.08 4.32
N ALA A 67 -15.35 -3.81 5.53
CA ALA A 67 -14.80 -2.74 6.35
C ALA A 67 -13.30 -2.95 6.58
N LYS A 68 -12.53 -1.90 6.43
CA LYS A 68 -11.06 -1.92 6.54
C LYS A 68 -10.60 -0.97 7.62
N LYS A 69 -9.63 -1.41 8.38
CA LYS A 69 -8.95 -0.56 9.35
C LYS A 69 -7.90 0.29 8.65
N LEU A 70 -7.92 1.60 8.86
CA LEU A 70 -7.01 2.57 8.24
C LEU A 70 -6.33 3.42 9.31
N TYR A 71 -5.20 2.95 9.82
CA TYR A 71 -4.39 3.56 10.86
C TYR A 71 -2.90 3.26 10.62
N LYS A 72 -1.98 3.96 11.31
CA LYS A 72 -0.55 3.91 10.96
C LYS A 72 0.03 2.49 10.98
N GLN A 73 -0.32 1.68 11.97
CA GLN A 73 0.25 0.34 12.16
C GLN A 73 -0.20 -0.70 11.11
N ILE A 74 -1.19 -0.36 10.26
CA ILE A 74 -1.57 -1.23 9.14
C ILE A 74 -0.61 -1.10 7.94
N VAL A 75 0.16 0.00 7.86
CA VAL A 75 1.02 0.32 6.72
C VAL A 75 2.03 -0.80 6.41
N PRO A 76 2.79 -1.35 7.37
CA PRO A 76 3.74 -2.41 7.06
C PRO A 76 3.09 -3.64 6.42
N LYS A 77 1.97 -4.08 6.97
CA LYS A 77 1.22 -5.21 6.44
C LYS A 77 0.70 -4.94 5.02
N ALA A 78 0.14 -3.76 4.78
CA ALA A 78 -0.37 -3.39 3.46
C ALA A 78 0.74 -3.28 2.41
N VAL A 79 1.93 -2.80 2.80
CA VAL A 79 3.10 -2.77 1.93
C VAL A 79 3.57 -4.19 1.61
N ASP A 80 3.66 -5.08 2.60
CA ASP A 80 4.06 -6.47 2.37
C ASP A 80 3.06 -7.21 1.46
N GLU A 81 1.75 -7.02 1.64
CA GLU A 81 0.73 -7.57 0.73
C GLU A 81 0.88 -7.04 -0.71
N TYR A 82 1.25 -5.77 -0.86
CA TYR A 82 1.54 -5.18 -2.17
C TYR A 82 2.79 -5.80 -2.82
N LEU A 83 3.88 -5.98 -2.06
CA LEU A 83 5.10 -6.62 -2.55
C LEU A 83 4.86 -8.08 -2.94
N ASP A 84 4.07 -8.82 -2.17
CA ASP A 84 3.66 -10.18 -2.50
C ASP A 84 2.87 -10.27 -3.81
N CYS A 85 1.99 -9.29 -4.08
CA CYS A 85 1.26 -9.22 -5.35
C CYS A 85 2.19 -8.95 -6.54
N ILE A 86 3.22 -8.11 -6.39
CA ILE A 86 4.25 -7.88 -7.39
C ILE A 86 5.02 -9.18 -7.65
N GLU A 87 5.46 -9.87 -6.60
CA GLU A 87 6.24 -11.09 -6.73
C GLU A 87 5.45 -12.20 -7.43
N LYS A 88 4.18 -12.39 -7.06
CA LYS A 88 3.27 -13.32 -7.73
C LYS A 88 3.07 -12.99 -9.20
N ALA A 89 2.98 -11.71 -9.55
CA ALA A 89 2.75 -11.27 -10.93
C ALA A 89 3.85 -11.73 -11.89
N LYS A 90 5.09 -11.92 -11.43
CA LYS A 90 6.23 -12.33 -12.26
C LYS A 90 6.08 -13.74 -12.86
N SER A 91 5.37 -14.63 -12.18
CA SER A 91 5.14 -16.02 -12.62
C SER A 91 3.74 -16.24 -13.21
N GLN A 92 2.85 -15.25 -13.15
CA GLN A 92 1.48 -15.38 -13.60
C GLN A 92 1.33 -15.23 -15.10
N LYS A 93 0.47 -16.07 -15.70
CA LYS A 93 0.02 -15.94 -17.08
C LYS A 93 -1.03 -14.83 -17.20
N GLU A 94 -1.31 -14.38 -18.44
CA GLU A 94 -2.17 -13.24 -18.75
C GLU A 94 -3.51 -13.23 -17.97
N LEU A 95 -4.27 -14.32 -18.01
CA LEU A 95 -5.53 -14.44 -17.26
C LEU A 95 -5.36 -14.32 -15.75
N GLN A 96 -4.28 -14.85 -15.21
CA GLN A 96 -3.97 -14.75 -13.78
C GLN A 96 -3.53 -13.33 -13.42
N LEU A 97 -2.79 -12.65 -14.30
CA LEU A 97 -2.41 -11.24 -14.14
C LEU A 97 -3.64 -10.33 -14.08
N LEU A 98 -4.64 -10.55 -14.93
CA LEU A 98 -5.89 -9.80 -14.90
C LEU A 98 -6.64 -9.95 -13.56
N MET A 99 -6.46 -11.08 -12.86
CA MET A 99 -7.03 -11.30 -11.52
C MET A 99 -6.15 -10.76 -10.39
N ASN A 100 -4.91 -10.38 -10.68
CA ASN A 100 -4.00 -9.80 -9.70
C ASN A 100 -4.24 -8.29 -9.58
N PRO A 101 -4.64 -7.77 -8.40
CA PRO A 101 -4.93 -6.34 -8.24
C PRO A 101 -3.75 -5.42 -8.61
N VAL A 102 -2.51 -5.88 -8.47
CA VAL A 102 -1.32 -5.09 -8.81
C VAL A 102 -1.24 -4.74 -10.30
N TRP A 103 -1.80 -5.58 -11.19
CA TRP A 103 -1.90 -5.30 -12.61
C TRP A 103 -2.69 -4.01 -12.89
N HIS A 104 -3.83 -3.86 -12.21
CA HIS A 104 -4.69 -2.69 -12.36
C HIS A 104 -4.08 -1.44 -11.75
N VAL A 105 -3.49 -1.56 -10.56
CA VAL A 105 -2.82 -0.46 -9.86
C VAL A 105 -1.67 0.13 -10.68
N HIS A 106 -0.96 -0.71 -11.43
CA HIS A 106 0.16 -0.29 -12.28
C HIS A 106 -0.22 -0.05 -13.75
N ASN A 107 -1.51 0.03 -14.08
CA ASN A 107 -1.96 0.21 -15.47
C ASN A 107 -1.27 -0.76 -16.44
N SER A 108 -1.28 -2.05 -16.10
CA SER A 108 -0.65 -3.14 -16.86
C SER A 108 0.88 -3.13 -16.93
N LYS A 109 1.56 -2.25 -16.20
CA LYS A 109 3.03 -2.12 -16.17
C LYS A 109 3.61 -2.51 -14.82
N VAL A 110 3.37 -3.75 -14.40
CA VAL A 110 3.85 -4.25 -13.11
C VAL A 110 5.39 -4.22 -13.06
N PRO A 111 5.99 -3.71 -11.98
CA PRO A 111 7.43 -3.69 -11.80
C PRO A 111 8.03 -5.11 -11.84
N LYS A 112 9.20 -5.24 -12.50
CA LYS A 112 9.94 -6.50 -12.58
C LYS A 112 11.09 -6.60 -11.57
N GLU A 113 11.32 -5.56 -10.80
CA GLU A 113 12.38 -5.52 -9.78
C GLU A 113 12.16 -6.63 -8.75
N ASN A 114 13.23 -7.35 -8.42
CA ASN A 114 13.19 -8.35 -7.36
C ASN A 114 13.30 -7.67 -6.00
N MET A 115 12.34 -7.92 -5.13
CA MET A 115 12.41 -7.43 -3.76
C MET A 115 13.44 -8.25 -2.98
N ILE A 116 14.31 -7.56 -2.26
CA ILE A 116 15.40 -8.18 -1.50
C ILE A 116 14.84 -8.83 -0.23
N MET A 117 13.93 -8.13 0.45
CA MET A 117 13.22 -8.57 1.65
C MET A 117 11.90 -7.83 1.78
N SER A 118 11.03 -8.28 2.68
CA SER A 118 9.76 -7.63 2.99
C SER A 118 9.96 -6.31 3.74
N PHE A 119 8.93 -5.47 3.77
CA PHE A 119 8.97 -4.22 4.53
C PHE A 119 9.05 -4.48 6.04
N SER A 120 8.35 -5.48 6.53
CA SER A 120 8.45 -5.91 7.94
C SER A 120 9.86 -6.37 8.32
N MET A 121 10.56 -7.07 7.41
CA MET A 121 11.98 -7.43 7.63
C MET A 121 12.88 -6.20 7.64
N LEU A 122 12.62 -5.21 6.77
CA LEU A 122 13.37 -3.94 6.81
C LEU A 122 13.19 -3.21 8.15
N LEU A 123 11.97 -3.16 8.68
CA LEU A 123 11.69 -2.55 9.98
C LEU A 123 12.46 -3.25 11.12
N ASN A 124 12.45 -4.58 11.14
CA ASN A 124 13.23 -5.35 12.10
C ASN A 124 14.75 -5.09 11.96
N LEU A 125 15.23 -4.92 10.71
CA LEU A 125 16.63 -4.60 10.47
C LEU A 125 16.97 -3.17 10.95
N VAL A 126 16.10 -2.19 10.74
CA VAL A 126 16.27 -0.83 11.28
C VAL A 126 16.34 -0.86 12.80
N GLU A 127 15.43 -1.59 13.46
CA GLU A 127 15.39 -1.74 14.91
C GLU A 127 16.68 -2.37 15.45
N THR A 128 17.07 -3.51 14.92
CA THR A 128 18.23 -4.28 15.40
C THR A 128 19.57 -3.61 15.10
N SER A 129 19.69 -2.90 13.97
CA SER A 129 20.91 -2.17 13.59
C SER A 129 20.96 -0.75 14.11
N ASN A 130 19.84 -0.24 14.64
CA ASN A 130 19.65 1.17 14.99
C ASN A 130 20.07 2.13 13.85
N ALA A 131 19.81 1.73 12.60
CA ALA A 131 20.18 2.49 11.43
C ALA A 131 19.29 3.73 11.27
N ASP A 132 19.89 4.90 11.23
CA ASP A 132 19.24 6.20 11.08
C ASP A 132 19.37 6.80 9.67
N SER A 133 20.15 6.17 8.81
CA SER A 133 20.38 6.60 7.42
C SER A 133 20.32 5.44 6.42
N ARG A 134 20.00 5.78 5.16
CA ARG A 134 19.94 4.79 4.06
C ARG A 134 21.27 4.09 3.88
N GLU A 135 22.38 4.86 3.89
CA GLU A 135 23.73 4.34 3.70
C GLU A 135 24.09 3.29 4.75
N LEU A 136 23.71 3.56 6.01
CA LEU A 136 23.95 2.62 7.09
C LEU A 136 23.10 1.35 6.93
N LEU A 137 21.82 1.51 6.65
CA LEU A 137 20.90 0.36 6.47
C LEU A 137 21.34 -0.50 5.28
N TRP A 138 21.74 0.10 4.15
CA TRP A 138 22.28 -0.63 3.01
C TRP A 138 23.56 -1.41 3.31
N LYS A 139 24.43 -0.92 4.21
CA LYS A 139 25.59 -1.70 4.67
C LYS A 139 25.16 -3.01 5.34
N PHE A 140 24.11 -2.97 6.14
CA PHE A 140 23.57 -4.18 6.76
C PHE A 140 22.88 -5.09 5.74
N ILE A 141 22.08 -4.54 4.82
CA ILE A 141 21.43 -5.31 3.77
C ILE A 141 22.45 -6.09 2.93
N LYS A 142 23.55 -5.44 2.53
CA LYS A 142 24.65 -6.07 1.77
C LYS A 142 25.37 -7.20 2.52
N LYS A 143 25.30 -7.23 3.85
CA LYS A 143 25.80 -8.38 4.63
C LYS A 143 24.92 -9.62 4.51
N TYR A 144 23.60 -9.42 4.35
CA TYR A 144 22.67 -10.53 4.15
C TYR A 144 22.66 -11.02 2.71
N LYS A 145 22.83 -10.14 1.75
CA LYS A 145 22.77 -10.46 0.33
C LYS A 145 23.92 -9.73 -0.38
N SER A 146 24.99 -10.44 -0.66
CA SER A 146 26.12 -9.92 -1.41
C SER A 146 25.74 -9.63 -2.86
N ASN A 147 26.50 -8.76 -3.52
CA ASN A 147 26.34 -8.42 -4.95
C ASN A 147 25.01 -7.75 -5.31
N ILE A 148 24.53 -6.84 -4.47
CA ILE A 148 23.38 -5.97 -4.73
C ILE A 148 23.76 -4.51 -4.55
N SER A 149 23.10 -3.63 -5.30
CA SER A 149 23.30 -2.19 -5.20
C SER A 149 21.98 -1.41 -5.21
N GLU A 150 22.00 -0.23 -4.61
CA GLU A 150 20.88 0.70 -4.57
C GLU A 150 20.39 1.07 -5.98
N LYS A 151 21.35 1.21 -6.92
CA LYS A 151 21.07 1.60 -8.32
C LYS A 151 20.31 0.54 -9.09
N GLU A 152 20.53 -0.74 -8.76
CA GLU A 152 19.83 -1.86 -9.40
C GLU A 152 18.47 -2.14 -8.79
N HIS A 153 18.19 -1.59 -7.61
CA HIS A 153 16.96 -1.79 -6.84
C HIS A 153 16.29 -0.47 -6.43
N PRO A 154 15.87 0.40 -7.39
CA PRO A 154 15.33 1.73 -7.07
C PRO A 154 14.00 1.70 -6.30
N ILE A 155 13.15 0.69 -6.50
CA ILE A 155 11.90 0.54 -5.74
C ILE A 155 12.22 0.12 -4.32
N PHE A 156 13.14 -0.84 -4.16
CA PHE A 156 13.58 -1.31 -2.86
C PHE A 156 14.32 -0.21 -2.09
N ASP A 157 15.12 0.63 -2.75
CA ASP A 157 15.78 1.77 -2.10
C ASP A 157 14.76 2.79 -1.54
N LYS A 158 13.65 3.00 -2.23
CA LYS A 158 12.55 3.80 -1.66
C LYS A 158 11.96 3.15 -0.41
N LEU A 159 11.77 1.83 -0.41
CA LEU A 159 11.30 1.10 0.77
C LEU A 159 12.27 1.23 1.96
N VAL A 160 13.58 1.21 1.71
CA VAL A 160 14.60 1.47 2.73
C VAL A 160 14.37 2.84 3.39
N GLY A 161 14.14 3.88 2.59
CA GLY A 161 13.83 5.21 3.10
C GLY A 161 12.53 5.28 3.91
N TYR A 162 11.48 4.62 3.44
CA TYR A 162 10.21 4.53 4.14
C TYR A 162 10.34 3.77 5.47
N ALA A 163 11.11 2.69 5.51
CA ALA A 163 11.30 1.91 6.73
C ALA A 163 11.97 2.72 7.84
N ILE A 164 13.03 3.47 7.50
CA ILE A 164 13.72 4.35 8.46
C ILE A 164 12.76 5.42 8.99
N LYS A 165 12.01 6.08 8.09
CA LYS A 165 11.06 7.12 8.49
C LYS A 165 9.94 6.55 9.35
N TYR A 166 9.33 5.44 8.93
CA TYR A 166 8.27 4.79 9.70
C TYR A 166 8.74 4.36 11.09
N PHE A 167 9.92 3.77 11.19
CA PHE A 167 10.48 3.37 12.48
C PHE A 167 10.65 4.56 13.41
N LYS A 168 11.21 5.67 12.89
CA LYS A 168 11.44 6.89 13.67
C LYS A 168 10.15 7.55 14.15
N ASP A 169 9.11 7.59 13.30
CA ASP A 169 7.92 8.41 13.56
C ASP A 169 6.77 7.62 14.22
N VAL A 170 6.79 6.28 14.14
CA VAL A 170 5.67 5.42 14.55
C VAL A 170 6.05 4.37 15.59
N ILE A 171 7.28 3.83 15.51
CA ILE A 171 7.70 2.75 16.42
C ILE A 171 8.51 3.31 17.61
N LYS A 172 9.43 4.26 17.36
CA LYS A 172 10.33 4.86 18.36
C LYS A 172 9.69 6.09 18.99
#